data_40da8eb3c733cf53efbba4f915d8c2d2
#
_entry.id   40da8eb3c733cf53efbba4f915d8c2d2
#
_cell.length_a   1.000
_cell.length_b   1.000
_cell.length_c   1.000
_cell.angle_alpha   90.00
_cell.angle_beta   90.00
_cell.angle_gamma   90.00
#
_symmetry.space_group_name_H-M   'P 1'
#
loop_
_entity.id
_entity.type
_entity.pdbx_description
1 polymer ?
#
loop_
_entity_poly.entity_id
_entity_poly.type
_entity_poly.pdbx_seq_one_letter_code
_entity_poly.pdbx_strand_id
1 'polypeptide(L)'
;VVQVQYCTGSASTQGVTAPADNNYNIMVGALYPSKTFRGRTGYAIKKARFYPLTDATYTVNVYKNDELISETEVDDYTVGKWNEVELTMPIIIENGSTYRLAIDCYDVTPKEPAIAVDSSDPLEGYSDINSLDGESWSSISSTGVMANWMIGLVLENPKPGTLPIEGYDVFIDNAKKNAAKLTERTYTHDFGTDDKQQHTIRVDVYYTVKSTSVKGGVTNFLIAVAGIDENTIGLIEMRQGENELTVTDEGVTSVELVSAAGAVVAKAEGNIVSLNGLTAGVCVVKAVVAGETVTRKIMITK
;
A
#
# COMPACT_ATOMS: atom_id res chain seq x y z
N VAL A 1 8.96 -11.12 -8.19
CA VAL A 1 8.31 -11.71 -6.99
C VAL A 1 9.02 -11.19 -5.76
N VAL A 2 8.28 -10.72 -4.77
CA VAL A 2 8.80 -10.23 -3.49
C VAL A 2 8.03 -10.94 -2.37
N GLN A 3 8.77 -11.53 -1.42
CA GLN A 3 8.17 -12.09 -0.21
C GLN A 3 8.17 -11.02 0.90
N VAL A 4 7.05 -10.90 1.61
CA VAL A 4 6.86 -9.99 2.74
C VAL A 4 6.43 -10.81 3.95
N GLN A 5 7.30 -10.91 4.93
CA GLN A 5 7.08 -11.66 6.17
C GLN A 5 7.91 -11.03 7.29
N TYR A 6 7.53 -11.29 8.53
CA TYR A 6 8.28 -10.85 9.71
C TYR A 6 9.27 -11.91 10.19
N CYS A 7 8.91 -13.18 10.04
CA CYS A 7 9.78 -14.30 10.44
C CYS A 7 11.04 -14.39 9.59
N THR A 8 12.12 -14.95 10.13
CA THR A 8 13.38 -15.19 9.42
C THR A 8 13.28 -16.34 8.41
N GLY A 9 12.23 -17.15 8.52
CA GLY A 9 11.97 -18.31 7.66
C GLY A 9 12.60 -19.61 8.14
N SER A 10 13.30 -19.58 9.28
CA SER A 10 13.84 -20.80 9.92
C SER A 10 12.78 -21.39 10.84
N ALA A 11 12.19 -22.51 10.45
CA ALA A 11 11.17 -23.18 11.26
C ALA A 11 11.74 -23.59 12.63
N SER A 12 11.08 -23.17 13.69
CA SER A 12 11.16 -23.83 14.98
C SER A 12 10.22 -25.03 14.93
N THR A 13 10.65 -26.17 15.50
CA THR A 13 9.76 -27.31 15.73
C THR A 13 8.76 -27.03 16.86
N GLN A 14 8.87 -25.86 17.51
CA GLN A 14 7.95 -25.39 18.52
C GLN A 14 6.88 -24.51 17.86
N GLY A 15 5.67 -24.74 18.22
CA GLY A 15 4.53 -23.89 17.90
C GLY A 15 3.80 -23.52 19.17
N VAL A 16 2.85 -22.61 19.06
CA VAL A 16 1.96 -22.25 20.16
C VAL A 16 0.77 -23.20 20.11
N THR A 17 0.56 -23.96 21.18
CA THR A 17 -0.57 -24.86 21.30
C THR A 17 -1.67 -24.22 22.14
N ALA A 18 -2.93 -24.42 21.76
CA ALA A 18 -4.03 -24.12 22.65
C ALA A 18 -4.09 -25.18 23.78
N PRO A 19 -4.40 -24.81 25.00
CA PRO A 19 -4.60 -25.74 26.11
C PRO A 19 -6.00 -26.40 26.00
N ALA A 20 -6.20 -27.17 24.93
CA ALA A 20 -7.49 -27.83 24.65
C ALA A 20 -7.37 -29.33 24.83
N ASP A 21 -8.42 -29.97 25.38
CA ASP A 21 -8.56 -31.42 25.47
C ASP A 21 -9.29 -32.03 24.24
N ASN A 22 -9.88 -31.16 23.44
CA ASN A 22 -10.55 -31.49 22.18
C ASN A 22 -9.92 -30.71 21.04
N ASN A 23 -10.24 -31.09 19.80
CA ASN A 23 -9.87 -30.32 18.62
C ASN A 23 -10.28 -28.86 18.77
N TYR A 24 -9.48 -27.96 18.27
CA TYR A 24 -9.68 -26.53 18.44
C TYR A 24 -9.52 -25.76 17.12
N ASN A 25 -10.08 -24.57 17.09
CA ASN A 25 -9.94 -23.63 15.98
C ASN A 25 -9.12 -22.41 16.44
N ILE A 26 -8.27 -21.92 15.58
CA ILE A 26 -7.50 -20.70 15.84
C ILE A 26 -7.17 -20.00 14.53
N MET A 27 -7.28 -18.69 14.50
CA MET A 27 -6.68 -17.86 13.46
C MET A 27 -5.33 -17.34 13.94
N VAL A 28 -4.30 -17.50 13.14
CA VAL A 28 -3.00 -16.85 13.36
C VAL A 28 -2.79 -15.77 12.30
N GLY A 29 -2.24 -14.63 12.67
CA GLY A 29 -2.19 -13.49 11.78
C GLY A 29 -0.91 -12.67 11.82
N ALA A 30 -0.70 -11.93 10.75
CA ALA A 30 0.31 -10.89 10.64
C ALA A 30 -0.30 -9.63 10.02
N LEU A 31 -0.12 -8.49 10.71
CA LEU A 31 -0.60 -7.19 10.29
C LEU A 31 0.53 -6.42 9.59
N TYR A 32 0.33 -6.05 8.36
CA TYR A 32 1.28 -5.29 7.54
C TYR A 32 0.78 -3.85 7.36
N PRO A 33 1.33 -2.88 8.12
CA PRO A 33 0.96 -1.48 7.96
C PRO A 33 1.38 -0.93 6.59
N SER A 34 0.77 0.15 6.15
CA SER A 34 1.00 0.76 4.83
C SER A 34 2.48 1.03 4.53
N LYS A 35 3.28 1.39 5.55
CA LYS A 35 4.73 1.60 5.43
C LYS A 35 5.50 0.36 4.93
N THR A 36 4.98 -0.84 5.17
CA THR A 36 5.58 -2.11 4.70
C THR A 36 5.59 -2.20 3.18
N PHE A 37 4.63 -1.55 2.53
CA PHE A 37 4.45 -1.57 1.08
C PHE A 37 4.96 -0.31 0.38
N ARG A 38 5.78 0.51 1.06
CA ARG A 38 6.38 1.70 0.44
C ARG A 38 7.14 1.31 -0.84
N GLY A 39 6.87 2.01 -1.94
CA GLY A 39 7.41 1.71 -3.26
C GLY A 39 6.84 0.45 -3.94
N ARG A 40 5.75 -0.13 -3.39
CA ARG A 40 5.08 -1.31 -3.95
C ARG A 40 3.60 -1.09 -4.24
N THR A 41 3.14 0.16 -4.26
CA THR A 41 1.78 0.48 -4.73
C THR A 41 1.58 -0.06 -6.15
N GLY A 42 0.47 -0.73 -6.39
CA GLY A 42 0.19 -1.39 -7.66
C GLY A 42 0.78 -2.80 -7.82
N TYR A 43 1.62 -3.28 -6.89
CA TYR A 43 1.95 -4.71 -6.82
C TYR A 43 0.70 -5.51 -6.45
N ALA A 44 0.64 -6.75 -6.90
CA ALA A 44 -0.43 -7.68 -6.52
C ALA A 44 0.05 -8.63 -5.42
N ILE A 45 -0.71 -8.76 -4.33
CA ILE A 45 -0.60 -9.91 -3.45
C ILE A 45 -1.21 -11.09 -4.21
N LYS A 46 -0.37 -12.02 -4.64
CA LYS A 46 -0.80 -13.16 -5.46
C LYS A 46 -0.99 -14.41 -4.65
N LYS A 47 -0.11 -14.60 -3.65
CA LYS A 47 -0.13 -15.78 -2.81
C LYS A 47 0.07 -15.40 -1.36
N ALA A 48 -0.46 -16.26 -0.49
CA ALA A 48 -0.02 -16.37 0.89
C ALA A 48 0.97 -17.54 1.02
N ARG A 49 1.80 -17.48 2.04
CA ARG A 49 2.65 -18.60 2.42
C ARG A 49 2.51 -18.87 3.90
N PHE A 50 2.59 -20.14 4.28
CA PHE A 50 2.50 -20.56 5.68
C PHE A 50 3.24 -21.87 5.91
N TYR A 51 3.56 -22.16 7.17
CA TYR A 51 4.27 -23.36 7.56
C TYR A 51 3.41 -24.17 8.55
N PRO A 52 2.57 -25.12 8.09
CA PRO A 52 1.76 -25.97 8.95
C PRO A 52 2.59 -27.00 9.71
N LEU A 53 2.22 -27.27 10.96
CA LEU A 53 2.87 -28.27 11.80
C LEU A 53 1.99 -29.51 12.05
N THR A 54 0.71 -29.42 11.79
CA THR A 54 -0.23 -30.53 11.93
C THR A 54 -1.14 -30.64 10.72
N ASP A 55 -1.83 -31.77 10.61
CA ASP A 55 -2.88 -31.97 9.63
C ASP A 55 -4.18 -31.36 10.17
N ALA A 56 -4.70 -30.35 9.47
CA ALA A 56 -5.88 -29.59 9.86
C ALA A 56 -6.52 -28.97 8.59
N THR A 57 -7.70 -28.40 8.71
CA THR A 57 -8.29 -27.61 7.63
C THR A 57 -7.77 -26.18 7.71
N TYR A 58 -7.23 -25.67 6.61
CA TYR A 58 -6.67 -24.32 6.54
C TYR A 58 -7.41 -23.44 5.55
N THR A 59 -7.66 -22.20 5.94
CA THR A 59 -8.20 -21.17 5.07
C THR A 59 -7.32 -19.92 5.17
N VAL A 60 -6.94 -19.38 4.02
CA VAL A 60 -6.17 -18.13 3.91
C VAL A 60 -7.13 -16.97 3.80
N ASN A 61 -7.08 -16.07 4.75
CA ASN A 61 -7.87 -14.84 4.81
C ASN A 61 -6.99 -13.61 4.65
N VAL A 62 -7.36 -12.69 3.77
CA VAL A 62 -6.70 -11.39 3.64
C VAL A 62 -7.68 -10.27 3.91
N TYR A 63 -7.32 -9.41 4.85
CA TYR A 63 -8.08 -8.23 5.22
C TYR A 63 -7.37 -6.98 4.71
N LYS A 64 -8.14 -5.97 4.35
CA LYS A 64 -7.67 -4.63 4.01
C LYS A 64 -8.41 -3.63 4.89
N ASN A 65 -7.67 -2.86 5.69
CA ASN A 65 -8.25 -1.90 6.65
C ASN A 65 -9.33 -2.55 7.53
N ASP A 66 -9.07 -3.76 8.04
CA ASP A 66 -9.93 -4.63 8.85
C ASP A 66 -11.16 -5.23 8.13
N GLU A 67 -11.37 -4.97 6.85
CA GLU A 67 -12.39 -5.61 6.03
C GLU A 67 -11.82 -6.88 5.36
N LEU A 68 -12.52 -8.02 5.49
CA LEU A 68 -12.17 -9.26 4.78
C LEU A 68 -12.40 -9.08 3.28
N ILE A 69 -11.34 -9.17 2.49
CA ILE A 69 -11.38 -8.95 1.04
C ILE A 69 -11.04 -10.18 0.20
N SER A 70 -10.50 -11.21 0.82
CA SER A 70 -10.19 -12.49 0.16
C SER A 70 -10.20 -13.61 1.15
N GLU A 71 -10.85 -14.71 0.76
CA GLU A 71 -10.87 -15.99 1.44
C GLU A 71 -10.48 -17.06 0.43
N THR A 72 -9.58 -17.96 0.81
CA THR A 72 -9.09 -19.03 -0.06
C THR A 72 -8.92 -20.31 0.76
N GLU A 73 -9.69 -21.34 0.46
CA GLU A 73 -9.50 -22.67 1.03
C GLU A 73 -8.19 -23.28 0.54
N VAL A 74 -7.55 -24.07 1.39
CA VAL A 74 -6.26 -24.72 1.08
C VAL A 74 -6.51 -26.20 0.85
N ASP A 75 -6.55 -26.59 -0.42
CA ASP A 75 -6.83 -27.99 -0.81
C ASP A 75 -5.60 -28.89 -0.65
N ASP A 76 -4.40 -28.35 -1.01
CA ASP A 76 -3.16 -29.10 -1.02
C ASP A 76 -2.08 -28.40 -0.20
N TYR A 77 -1.47 -29.11 0.75
CA TYR A 77 -0.33 -28.61 1.52
C TYR A 77 0.54 -29.77 2.04
N THR A 78 1.72 -29.45 2.49
CA THR A 78 2.66 -30.40 3.11
C THR A 78 2.99 -29.93 4.53
N VAL A 79 2.65 -30.75 5.53
CA VAL A 79 3.03 -30.52 6.93
C VAL A 79 4.55 -30.48 7.08
N GLY A 80 5.05 -29.59 7.91
CA GLY A 80 6.48 -29.42 8.17
C GLY A 80 7.27 -28.76 7.05
N LYS A 81 6.60 -28.07 6.14
CA LYS A 81 7.23 -27.31 5.04
C LYS A 81 6.52 -25.98 4.79
N TRP A 82 7.24 -25.05 4.14
CA TRP A 82 6.62 -23.88 3.57
C TRP A 82 5.70 -24.26 2.41
N ASN A 83 4.47 -23.80 2.48
CA ASN A 83 3.48 -23.92 1.42
C ASN A 83 3.15 -22.54 0.87
N GLU A 84 2.89 -22.44 -0.42
CA GLU A 84 2.39 -21.23 -1.08
C GLU A 84 1.00 -21.49 -1.65
N VAL A 85 0.03 -20.70 -1.22
CA VAL A 85 -1.37 -20.79 -1.65
C VAL A 85 -1.68 -19.61 -2.55
N GLU A 86 -2.09 -19.88 -3.76
CA GLU A 86 -2.50 -18.85 -4.71
C GLU A 86 -3.88 -18.31 -4.30
N LEU A 87 -3.97 -16.99 -4.08
CA LEU A 87 -5.25 -16.36 -3.73
C LEU A 87 -6.26 -16.51 -4.86
N THR A 88 -7.52 -16.70 -4.52
CA THR A 88 -8.62 -16.77 -5.49
C THR A 88 -8.61 -15.59 -6.46
N MET A 89 -8.26 -14.41 -5.97
CA MET A 89 -8.02 -13.20 -6.78
C MET A 89 -6.79 -12.45 -6.28
N PRO A 90 -5.90 -11.98 -7.19
CA PRO A 90 -4.82 -11.10 -6.80
C PRO A 90 -5.34 -9.79 -6.18
N ILE A 91 -4.75 -9.36 -5.08
CA ILE A 91 -5.13 -8.13 -4.38
C ILE A 91 -4.11 -7.04 -4.72
N ILE A 92 -4.56 -5.97 -5.34
CA ILE A 92 -3.69 -4.84 -5.68
C ILE A 92 -3.40 -4.01 -4.43
N ILE A 93 -2.12 -3.78 -4.17
CA ILE A 93 -1.68 -2.95 -3.05
C ILE A 93 -1.98 -1.48 -3.34
N GLU A 94 -2.79 -0.88 -2.49
CA GLU A 94 -3.16 0.52 -2.53
C GLU A 94 -2.32 1.34 -1.55
N ASN A 95 -2.03 2.58 -1.93
CA ASN A 95 -1.31 3.49 -1.07
C ASN A 95 -2.11 3.82 0.20
N GLY A 96 -1.46 3.80 1.34
CA GLY A 96 -2.08 4.12 2.63
C GLY A 96 -2.88 2.98 3.26
N SER A 97 -3.10 1.87 2.57
CA SER A 97 -3.85 0.72 3.10
C SER A 97 -3.00 -0.17 3.99
N THR A 98 -3.63 -0.73 5.02
CA THR A 98 -3.09 -1.77 5.89
C THR A 98 -3.65 -3.11 5.46
N TYR A 99 -2.81 -4.15 5.48
CA TYR A 99 -3.24 -5.51 5.15
C TYR A 99 -2.95 -6.45 6.30
N ARG A 100 -3.87 -7.36 6.58
CA ARG A 100 -3.67 -8.47 7.52
C ARG A 100 -3.79 -9.77 6.74
N LEU A 101 -2.77 -10.63 6.87
CA LEU A 101 -2.86 -12.04 6.50
C LEU A 101 -3.29 -12.80 7.74
N ALA A 102 -4.30 -13.64 7.61
CA ALA A 102 -4.67 -14.61 8.62
C ALA A 102 -4.76 -16.01 8.02
N ILE A 103 -4.26 -17.00 8.74
CA ILE A 103 -4.46 -18.41 8.45
C ILE A 103 -5.43 -18.93 9.47
N ASP A 104 -6.61 -19.28 9.02
CA ASP A 104 -7.63 -19.89 9.84
C ASP A 104 -7.39 -21.41 9.87
N CYS A 105 -7.26 -21.97 11.06
CA CYS A 105 -6.91 -23.36 11.30
C CYS A 105 -8.08 -24.02 12.03
N TYR A 106 -8.77 -24.92 11.35
CA TYR A 106 -9.91 -25.65 11.88
C TYR A 106 -9.54 -27.10 12.21
N ASP A 107 -10.18 -27.61 13.24
CA ASP A 107 -10.09 -29.01 13.64
C ASP A 107 -8.66 -29.45 13.99
N VAL A 108 -7.89 -28.53 14.59
CA VAL A 108 -6.51 -28.79 15.01
C VAL A 108 -6.49 -29.80 16.14
N THR A 109 -5.63 -30.81 16.03
CA THR A 109 -5.44 -31.84 17.04
C THR A 109 -5.04 -31.25 18.39
N PRO A 110 -5.63 -31.71 19.52
CA PRO A 110 -5.28 -31.23 20.85
C PRO A 110 -3.79 -31.33 21.15
N LYS A 111 -3.23 -30.25 21.72
CA LYS A 111 -1.81 -30.13 22.09
C LYS A 111 -0.82 -30.15 20.92
N GLU A 112 -1.30 -30.15 19.71
CA GLU A 112 -0.46 -29.92 18.52
C GLU A 112 -0.54 -28.46 18.09
N PRO A 113 0.58 -27.84 17.68
CA PRO A 113 0.56 -26.50 17.14
C PRO A 113 0.12 -26.52 15.69
N ALA A 114 -0.79 -25.62 15.30
CA ALA A 114 -1.28 -25.53 13.92
C ALA A 114 -0.21 -25.00 12.97
N ILE A 115 0.42 -23.88 13.33
CA ILE A 115 1.39 -23.13 12.53
C ILE A 115 2.71 -22.99 13.28
N ALA A 116 3.81 -23.11 12.55
CA ALA A 116 5.15 -22.92 13.08
C ALA A 116 5.38 -21.45 13.48
N VAL A 117 6.26 -21.30 14.46
CA VAL A 117 6.80 -19.99 14.85
C VAL A 117 8.31 -19.99 14.69
N ASP A 118 8.92 -18.83 14.52
CA ASP A 118 10.32 -18.64 14.71
C ASP A 118 10.59 -17.79 15.95
N SER A 119 11.74 -18.02 16.58
CA SER A 119 12.14 -17.40 17.86
C SER A 119 12.84 -16.05 17.67
N SER A 120 12.75 -15.42 16.50
CA SER A 120 13.22 -14.05 16.33
C SER A 120 12.28 -13.09 17.06
N ASP A 121 12.82 -11.94 17.50
CA ASP A 121 12.05 -10.95 18.25
C ASP A 121 10.77 -10.55 17.51
N PRO A 122 9.58 -10.74 18.08
CA PRO A 122 8.33 -10.37 17.46
C PRO A 122 8.15 -8.86 17.44
N LEU A 123 7.46 -8.38 16.43
CA LEU A 123 6.88 -7.05 16.44
C LEU A 123 5.46 -7.17 17.01
N GLU A 124 5.34 -6.94 18.32
CA GLU A 124 4.10 -7.08 19.09
C GLU A 124 2.92 -6.40 18.41
N GLY A 125 1.82 -7.13 18.26
CA GLY A 125 0.61 -6.65 17.58
C GLY A 125 0.69 -6.61 16.07
N TYR A 126 1.80 -7.05 15.47
CA TYR A 126 1.97 -7.11 14.02
C TYR A 126 2.33 -8.50 13.51
N SER A 127 3.33 -9.14 14.10
CA SER A 127 3.89 -10.40 13.57
C SER A 127 3.41 -11.65 14.30
N ASP A 128 2.69 -11.46 15.40
CA ASP A 128 2.42 -12.44 16.43
C ASP A 128 0.94 -12.45 16.88
N ILE A 129 0.05 -11.95 16.06
CA ILE A 129 -1.36 -11.84 16.42
C ILE A 129 -2.14 -13.13 16.17
N ASN A 130 -3.11 -13.39 17.02
CA ASN A 130 -4.06 -14.48 16.88
C ASN A 130 -5.48 -14.06 17.27
N SER A 131 -6.46 -14.82 16.81
CA SER A 131 -7.89 -14.63 17.09
C SER A 131 -8.59 -15.96 17.19
N LEU A 132 -9.71 -16.01 17.95
CA LEU A 132 -10.62 -17.15 18.00
C LEU A 132 -11.94 -16.88 17.23
N ASP A 133 -12.22 -15.62 16.94
CA ASP A 133 -13.49 -15.16 16.35
C ASP A 133 -13.29 -14.39 15.03
N GLY A 134 -12.04 -14.11 14.65
CA GLY A 134 -11.69 -13.27 13.48
C GLY A 134 -11.89 -11.76 13.67
N GLU A 135 -12.51 -11.34 14.78
CA GLU A 135 -12.81 -9.95 15.09
C GLU A 135 -11.84 -9.39 16.13
N SER A 136 -11.62 -10.14 17.22
CA SER A 136 -10.77 -9.74 18.34
C SER A 136 -9.37 -10.35 18.19
N TRP A 137 -8.37 -9.49 18.03
CA TRP A 137 -6.97 -9.90 17.81
C TRP A 137 -6.10 -9.59 19.03
N SER A 138 -5.30 -10.55 19.45
CA SER A 138 -4.36 -10.41 20.55
C SER A 138 -2.96 -10.90 20.15
N SER A 139 -1.94 -10.35 20.80
CA SER A 139 -0.54 -10.73 20.57
C SER A 139 -0.15 -11.91 21.47
N ILE A 140 0.50 -12.93 20.92
CA ILE A 140 1.02 -14.05 21.74
C ILE A 140 2.19 -13.60 22.62
N SER A 141 2.93 -12.56 22.25
CA SER A 141 3.98 -11.99 23.09
C SER A 141 3.44 -11.41 24.40
N SER A 142 2.18 -10.96 24.42
CA SER A 142 1.51 -10.52 25.65
C SER A 142 1.34 -11.65 26.69
N THR A 143 1.40 -12.91 26.25
CA THR A 143 1.37 -14.10 27.12
C THR A 143 2.76 -14.64 27.47
N GLY A 144 3.83 -13.94 27.04
CA GLY A 144 5.21 -14.33 27.27
C GLY A 144 5.82 -15.22 26.17
N VAL A 145 5.10 -15.48 25.09
CA VAL A 145 5.61 -16.27 23.94
C VAL A 145 6.27 -15.32 22.94
N MET A 146 7.59 -15.18 23.00
CA MET A 146 8.35 -14.31 22.12
C MET A 146 8.66 -15.02 20.79
N ALA A 147 7.77 -14.90 19.83
CA ALA A 147 7.91 -15.57 18.53
C ALA A 147 7.07 -14.90 17.43
N ASN A 148 7.47 -15.09 16.17
CA ASN A 148 6.70 -14.67 15.00
C ASN A 148 6.01 -15.87 14.36
N TRP A 149 4.78 -15.70 13.89
CA TRP A 149 4.14 -16.71 13.06
C TRP A 149 4.91 -16.88 11.73
N MET A 150 5.10 -18.13 11.33
CA MET A 150 5.71 -18.44 10.03
C MET A 150 4.66 -18.37 8.92
N ILE A 151 4.24 -17.16 8.66
CA ILE A 151 3.31 -16.80 7.57
C ILE A 151 3.84 -15.58 6.81
N GLY A 152 3.37 -15.38 5.58
CA GLY A 152 3.81 -14.24 4.77
C GLY A 152 2.99 -14.06 3.50
N LEU A 153 3.20 -12.92 2.84
CA LEU A 153 2.61 -12.57 1.56
C LEU A 153 3.65 -12.70 0.44
N VAL A 154 3.19 -13.12 -0.72
CA VAL A 154 4.00 -13.15 -1.95
C VAL A 154 3.42 -12.12 -2.91
N LEU A 155 4.24 -11.10 -3.18
CA LEU A 155 3.89 -10.00 -4.06
C LEU A 155 4.49 -10.22 -5.45
N GLU A 156 3.73 -9.89 -6.45
CA GLU A 156 4.21 -9.82 -7.83
C GLU A 156 4.01 -8.41 -8.36
N ASN A 157 5.06 -7.86 -8.99
CA ASN A 157 4.89 -6.64 -9.76
C ASN A 157 4.14 -7.02 -11.03
N PRO A 158 2.90 -6.57 -11.23
CA PRO A 158 2.23 -6.78 -12.49
C PRO A 158 3.06 -6.08 -13.57
N LYS A 159 3.72 -6.87 -14.40
CA LYS A 159 4.34 -6.30 -15.61
C LYS A 159 3.25 -5.53 -16.35
N PRO A 160 3.53 -4.32 -16.86
CA PRO A 160 2.57 -3.61 -17.69
C PRO A 160 2.00 -4.55 -18.77
N GLY A 161 0.67 -4.76 -18.76
CA GLY A 161 -0.01 -5.66 -19.68
C GLY A 161 -0.29 -7.10 -19.20
N THR A 162 0.02 -7.47 -17.95
CA THR A 162 -0.24 -8.82 -17.42
C THR A 162 -1.65 -9.01 -16.85
N LEU A 163 -2.30 -7.94 -16.38
CA LEU A 163 -3.72 -7.97 -16.05
C LEU A 163 -4.49 -7.20 -17.14
N PRO A 164 -5.43 -7.83 -17.84
CA PRO A 164 -6.27 -7.13 -18.80
C PRO A 164 -7.02 -6.00 -18.10
N ILE A 165 -6.79 -4.77 -18.53
CA ILE A 165 -7.56 -3.63 -18.05
C ILE A 165 -8.92 -3.72 -18.70
N GLU A 166 -9.97 -3.83 -17.91
CA GLU A 166 -11.35 -3.82 -18.37
C GLU A 166 -11.79 -2.41 -18.74
N GLY A 167 -11.31 -1.42 -17.99
CA GLY A 167 -11.61 -0.02 -18.24
C GLY A 167 -11.41 0.88 -17.04
N TYR A 168 -11.89 2.10 -17.18
CA TYR A 168 -11.71 3.17 -16.22
C TYR A 168 -13.05 3.84 -15.91
N ASP A 169 -13.26 4.23 -14.65
CA ASP A 169 -14.28 5.18 -14.25
C ASP A 169 -13.62 6.49 -13.83
N VAL A 170 -14.13 7.60 -14.35
CA VAL A 170 -13.65 8.95 -14.05
C VAL A 170 -14.68 9.66 -13.19
N PHE A 171 -14.21 10.23 -12.09
CA PHE A 171 -15.00 11.04 -11.17
C PHE A 171 -14.41 12.44 -11.10
N ILE A 172 -15.28 13.43 -11.13
CA ILE A 172 -14.95 14.84 -10.87
C ILE A 172 -15.80 15.28 -9.71
N ASP A 173 -15.15 15.78 -8.65
CA ASP A 173 -15.79 16.17 -7.39
C ASP A 173 -16.72 15.09 -6.83
N ASN A 174 -16.19 13.84 -6.82
CA ASN A 174 -16.87 12.62 -6.42
C ASN A 174 -18.08 12.20 -7.30
N ALA A 175 -18.41 12.95 -8.34
CA ALA A 175 -19.47 12.57 -9.28
C ALA A 175 -18.86 11.78 -10.46
N LYS A 176 -19.38 10.56 -10.70
CA LYS A 176 -18.98 9.76 -11.88
C LYS A 176 -19.40 10.49 -13.16
N LYS A 177 -18.48 10.63 -14.11
CA LYS A 177 -18.67 11.39 -15.36
C LYS A 177 -18.89 10.52 -16.61
N ASN A 178 -18.37 9.30 -16.61
CA ASN A 178 -18.60 8.38 -17.73
C ASN A 178 -19.74 7.41 -17.40
N ALA A 179 -20.67 7.25 -18.34
CA ALA A 179 -21.83 6.33 -18.21
C ALA A 179 -21.41 4.86 -18.25
N ALA A 180 -20.51 4.50 -19.16
CA ALA A 180 -19.88 3.18 -19.29
C ALA A 180 -18.39 3.27 -19.00
N LYS A 181 -17.75 2.16 -18.60
CA LYS A 181 -16.30 2.11 -18.42
C LYS A 181 -15.57 2.55 -19.70
N LEU A 182 -14.60 3.43 -19.56
CA LEU A 182 -13.73 3.86 -20.66
C LEU A 182 -12.71 2.76 -20.93
N THR A 183 -12.51 2.44 -22.21
CA THR A 183 -11.44 1.53 -22.65
C THR A 183 -10.18 2.29 -23.06
N GLU A 184 -10.33 3.55 -23.41
CA GLU A 184 -9.24 4.46 -23.77
C GLU A 184 -8.65 5.12 -22.51
N ARG A 185 -7.37 5.47 -22.58
CA ARG A 185 -6.64 6.15 -21.47
C ARG A 185 -6.82 7.67 -21.49
N THR A 186 -7.75 8.16 -22.27
CA THR A 186 -8.04 9.60 -22.44
C THR A 186 -9.48 9.86 -22.08
N TYR A 187 -9.70 10.96 -21.37
CA TYR A 187 -11.02 11.48 -21.05
C TYR A 187 -11.00 13.00 -21.11
N THR A 188 -11.92 13.59 -21.83
CA THR A 188 -12.05 15.04 -21.94
C THR A 188 -13.27 15.50 -21.17
N HIS A 189 -13.10 16.51 -20.34
CA HIS A 189 -14.17 17.18 -19.62
C HIS A 189 -14.05 18.69 -19.78
N ASP A 190 -15.16 19.32 -20.14
CA ASP A 190 -15.23 20.76 -20.25
C ASP A 190 -15.76 21.33 -18.93
N PHE A 191 -14.93 22.08 -18.22
CA PHE A 191 -15.30 22.79 -17.00
C PHE A 191 -15.98 24.12 -17.28
N GLY A 192 -16.07 24.55 -18.56
CA GLY A 192 -16.53 25.87 -18.95
C GLY A 192 -15.48 26.96 -18.77
N THR A 193 -15.64 28.07 -19.50
CA THR A 193 -14.65 29.15 -19.54
C THR A 193 -14.57 29.98 -18.25
N ASP A 194 -15.60 29.94 -17.43
CA ASP A 194 -15.73 30.75 -16.21
C ASP A 194 -15.52 29.96 -14.92
N ASP A 195 -15.25 28.66 -15.01
CA ASP A 195 -14.99 27.85 -13.83
C ASP A 195 -13.57 28.09 -13.30
N LYS A 196 -13.49 28.73 -12.13
CA LYS A 196 -12.24 29.06 -11.43
C LYS A 196 -12.06 28.20 -10.17
N GLN A 197 -12.88 27.17 -10.00
CA GLN A 197 -12.84 26.33 -8.81
C GLN A 197 -11.74 25.27 -8.94
N GLN A 198 -11.31 24.76 -7.81
CA GLN A 198 -10.40 23.63 -7.74
C GLN A 198 -11.23 22.34 -7.79
N HIS A 199 -10.92 21.46 -8.71
CA HIS A 199 -11.62 20.20 -8.89
C HIS A 199 -10.78 19.00 -8.46
N THR A 200 -11.43 18.03 -7.83
CA THR A 200 -10.82 16.74 -7.53
C THR A 200 -11.16 15.76 -8.66
N ILE A 201 -10.13 15.23 -9.32
CA ILE A 201 -10.31 14.16 -10.30
C ILE A 201 -9.86 12.84 -9.68
N ARG A 202 -10.72 11.83 -9.74
CA ARG A 202 -10.41 10.47 -9.35
C ARG A 202 -10.62 9.53 -10.54
N VAL A 203 -9.65 8.66 -10.78
CA VAL A 203 -9.74 7.60 -11.79
C VAL A 203 -9.70 6.25 -11.10
N ASP A 204 -10.75 5.47 -11.25
CA ASP A 204 -10.83 4.10 -10.79
C ASP A 204 -10.49 3.16 -11.93
N VAL A 205 -9.51 2.27 -11.76
CA VAL A 205 -9.07 1.30 -12.78
C VAL A 205 -9.67 -0.06 -12.45
N TYR A 206 -10.23 -0.72 -13.47
CA TYR A 206 -10.81 -2.04 -13.36
C TYR A 206 -10.02 -3.05 -14.20
N TYR A 207 -9.84 -4.24 -13.65
CA TYR A 207 -9.16 -5.35 -14.29
C TYR A 207 -10.11 -6.54 -14.42
N THR A 208 -9.95 -7.32 -15.47
CA THR A 208 -10.61 -8.63 -15.59
C THR A 208 -9.74 -9.69 -14.97
N VAL A 209 -10.25 -10.32 -13.90
CA VAL A 209 -9.62 -11.47 -13.23
C VAL A 209 -10.59 -12.63 -13.22
N LYS A 210 -10.23 -13.75 -13.87
CA LYS A 210 -11.10 -14.94 -13.95
C LYS A 210 -12.55 -14.58 -14.35
N SER A 211 -12.71 -13.70 -15.33
CA SER A 211 -14.01 -13.19 -15.82
C SER A 211 -14.79 -12.30 -14.83
N THR A 212 -14.17 -11.84 -13.76
CA THR A 212 -14.77 -10.93 -12.79
C THR A 212 -14.10 -9.56 -12.88
N SER A 213 -14.90 -8.49 -12.85
CA SER A 213 -14.41 -7.11 -12.79
C SER A 213 -13.92 -6.79 -11.38
N VAL A 214 -12.67 -6.39 -11.25
CA VAL A 214 -12.05 -6.03 -9.96
C VAL A 214 -11.50 -4.62 -10.03
N LYS A 215 -11.89 -3.78 -9.06
CA LYS A 215 -11.33 -2.43 -8.90
C LYS A 215 -9.91 -2.54 -8.37
N GLY A 216 -8.93 -2.12 -9.15
CA GLY A 216 -7.51 -2.30 -8.84
C GLY A 216 -6.76 -1.07 -8.39
N GLY A 217 -7.25 0.13 -8.63
CA GLY A 217 -6.52 1.33 -8.25
C GLY A 217 -7.37 2.59 -8.27
N VAL A 218 -6.99 3.55 -7.45
CA VAL A 218 -7.56 4.89 -7.39
C VAL A 218 -6.43 5.88 -7.49
N THR A 219 -6.50 6.77 -8.47
CA THR A 219 -5.57 7.89 -8.58
C THR A 219 -6.36 9.17 -8.40
N ASN A 220 -5.94 10.01 -7.46
CA ASN A 220 -6.56 11.31 -7.21
C ASN A 220 -5.65 12.41 -7.74
N PHE A 221 -6.23 13.33 -8.50
CA PHE A 221 -5.57 14.54 -8.99
C PHE A 221 -6.34 15.75 -8.49
N LEU A 222 -5.61 16.81 -8.22
CA LEU A 222 -6.17 18.10 -7.93
C LEU A 222 -5.87 19.02 -9.12
N ILE A 223 -6.88 19.51 -9.82
CA ILE A 223 -6.73 20.47 -10.90
C ILE A 223 -7.15 21.84 -10.40
N ALA A 224 -6.26 22.82 -10.49
CA ALA A 224 -6.60 24.21 -10.38
C ALA A 224 -6.76 24.78 -11.78
N VAL A 225 -7.96 25.25 -12.12
CA VAL A 225 -8.23 25.93 -13.39
C VAL A 225 -7.67 27.33 -13.30
N ALA A 226 -6.40 27.51 -13.53
CA ALA A 226 -5.73 28.76 -13.92
C ALA A 226 -4.29 28.50 -14.36
N GLY A 227 -4.08 28.16 -15.61
CA GLY A 227 -2.95 28.56 -16.42
C GLY A 227 -1.53 28.12 -16.03
N ILE A 228 -1.36 27.06 -15.21
CA ILE A 228 -0.04 26.46 -14.97
C ILE A 228 -0.19 24.96 -15.15
N ASP A 229 0.54 24.39 -16.11
CA ASP A 229 0.68 22.94 -16.27
C ASP A 229 1.32 22.36 -14.99
N GLU A 230 0.50 21.90 -14.07
CA GLU A 230 0.95 21.08 -12.92
C GLU A 230 1.05 19.61 -13.34
N ASN A 231 1.90 19.32 -14.31
CA ASN A 231 2.31 17.96 -14.59
C ASN A 231 3.41 17.55 -13.61
N THR A 232 3.00 16.78 -12.65
CA THR A 232 3.72 15.95 -11.69
C THR A 232 3.56 16.45 -10.25
N ILE A 233 2.53 15.97 -9.56
CA ILE A 233 2.45 16.03 -8.10
C ILE A 233 3.36 14.93 -7.54
N GLY A 234 4.65 15.17 -7.52
CA GLY A 234 5.56 14.52 -6.59
C GLY A 234 5.37 15.21 -5.24
N LEU A 235 5.15 14.45 -4.19
CA LEU A 235 5.18 14.97 -2.82
C LEU A 235 6.63 15.37 -2.49
N ILE A 236 7.03 16.59 -2.84
CA ILE A 236 8.31 17.14 -2.39
C ILE A 236 8.13 17.59 -0.95
N GLU A 237 8.93 17.06 -0.06
CA GLU A 237 9.02 17.57 1.31
C GLU A 237 9.90 18.82 1.34
N MET A 238 9.39 19.89 1.96
CA MET A 238 10.08 21.18 1.99
C MET A 238 9.98 21.81 3.36
N ARG A 239 11.04 22.54 3.71
CA ARG A 239 11.11 23.36 4.90
C ARG A 239 11.45 24.79 4.49
N GLN A 240 10.58 25.74 4.80
CA GLN A 240 10.84 27.16 4.62
C GLN A 240 11.42 27.74 5.91
N GLY A 241 12.62 28.32 5.79
CA GLY A 241 13.23 29.18 6.80
C GLY A 241 12.96 30.65 6.50
N GLU A 242 13.56 31.54 7.28
CA GLU A 242 13.40 32.99 7.10
C GLU A 242 14.00 33.51 5.78
N ASN A 243 15.16 32.98 5.38
CA ASN A 243 15.93 33.44 4.22
C ASN A 243 16.21 32.34 3.20
N GLU A 244 15.73 31.14 3.40
CA GLU A 244 15.98 29.99 2.53
C GLU A 244 14.79 29.02 2.49
N LEU A 245 14.69 28.28 1.39
CA LEU A 245 13.83 27.14 1.24
C LEU A 245 14.68 25.90 0.99
N THR A 246 14.50 24.88 1.80
CA THR A 246 15.16 23.59 1.67
C THR A 246 14.19 22.55 1.18
N VAL A 247 14.51 21.84 0.11
CA VAL A 247 13.85 20.60 -0.31
C VAL A 247 14.53 19.44 0.41
N THR A 248 13.78 18.68 1.21
CA THR A 248 14.34 17.66 2.13
C THR A 248 14.40 16.26 1.54
N ASP A 249 13.91 16.07 0.32
CA ASP A 249 14.00 14.79 -0.39
C ASP A 249 15.45 14.42 -0.71
N GLU A 250 15.74 13.13 -0.65
CA GLU A 250 17.06 12.62 -1.05
C GLU A 250 17.23 12.67 -2.58
N GLY A 251 18.44 13.04 -3.05
CA GLY A 251 18.77 13.06 -4.47
C GLY A 251 18.35 14.32 -5.22
N VAL A 252 18.05 15.41 -4.50
CA VAL A 252 17.80 16.73 -5.12
C VAL A 252 19.08 17.27 -5.74
N THR A 253 19.05 17.58 -7.03
CA THR A 253 20.19 18.13 -7.77
C THR A 253 20.06 19.62 -8.09
N SER A 254 18.83 20.14 -8.20
CA SER A 254 18.58 21.58 -8.39
C SER A 254 17.18 21.97 -7.91
N VAL A 255 17.04 23.25 -7.52
CA VAL A 255 15.77 23.87 -7.14
C VAL A 255 15.62 25.22 -7.83
N GLU A 256 14.46 25.44 -8.46
CA GLU A 256 14.06 26.73 -9.04
C GLU A 256 12.77 27.22 -8.37
N LEU A 257 12.68 28.52 -8.10
CA LEU A 257 11.45 29.19 -7.71
C LEU A 257 10.92 29.98 -8.90
N VAL A 258 9.67 29.70 -9.25
CA VAL A 258 8.98 30.36 -10.37
C VAL A 258 7.83 31.18 -9.80
N SER A 259 7.77 32.45 -10.15
CA SER A 259 6.68 33.34 -9.73
C SER A 259 5.35 32.95 -10.38
N ALA A 260 4.24 33.49 -9.86
CA ALA A 260 2.92 33.31 -10.46
C ALA A 260 2.83 33.83 -11.92
N ALA A 261 3.75 34.72 -12.33
CA ALA A 261 3.86 35.21 -13.71
C ALA A 261 4.72 34.31 -14.60
N GLY A 262 5.23 33.18 -14.11
CA GLY A 262 6.05 32.24 -14.87
C GLY A 262 7.53 32.59 -14.95
N ALA A 263 8.00 33.64 -14.27
CA ALA A 263 9.43 34.03 -14.25
C ALA A 263 10.19 33.28 -13.16
N VAL A 264 11.38 32.77 -13.47
CA VAL A 264 12.31 32.23 -12.46
C VAL A 264 12.81 33.36 -11.59
N VAL A 265 12.49 33.35 -10.31
CA VAL A 265 12.83 34.38 -9.32
C VAL A 265 14.02 34.01 -8.43
N ALA A 266 14.29 32.72 -8.30
CA ALA A 266 15.49 32.19 -7.64
C ALA A 266 15.85 30.81 -8.20
N LYS A 267 17.13 30.45 -8.18
CA LYS A 267 17.63 29.15 -8.61
C LYS A 267 18.86 28.76 -7.80
N ALA A 268 19.02 27.49 -7.51
CA ALA A 268 20.18 26.90 -6.88
C ALA A 268 20.50 25.52 -7.40
N GLU A 269 21.76 25.17 -7.45
CA GLU A 269 22.21 23.78 -7.56
C GLU A 269 22.18 23.16 -6.15
N GLY A 270 21.68 21.91 -6.05
CA GLY A 270 21.44 21.25 -4.78
C GLY A 270 20.04 21.54 -4.24
N ASN A 271 19.84 21.33 -2.95
CA ASN A 271 18.53 21.28 -2.33
C ASN A 271 18.09 22.55 -1.56
N ILE A 272 18.92 23.60 -1.54
CA ILE A 272 18.65 24.84 -0.80
C ILE A 272 18.65 26.02 -1.78
N VAL A 273 17.54 26.77 -1.79
CA VAL A 273 17.44 28.03 -2.58
C VAL A 273 17.20 29.23 -1.68
N SER A 274 17.89 30.34 -1.97
CA SER A 274 17.75 31.58 -1.19
C SER A 274 16.42 32.29 -1.47
N LEU A 275 15.76 32.76 -0.41
CA LEU A 275 14.59 33.60 -0.44
C LEU A 275 14.92 35.11 -0.31
N ASN A 276 16.18 35.46 -0.18
CA ASN A 276 16.61 36.84 -0.03
C ASN A 276 16.22 37.67 -1.27
N GLY A 277 15.63 38.85 -1.01
CA GLY A 277 15.18 39.74 -2.09
C GLY A 277 13.85 39.40 -2.73
N LEU A 278 13.26 38.22 -2.39
CA LEU A 278 11.92 37.88 -2.84
C LEU A 278 10.85 38.58 -2.00
N THR A 279 9.74 38.92 -2.61
CA THR A 279 8.53 39.43 -1.91
C THR A 279 7.65 38.27 -1.50
N ALA A 280 6.90 38.44 -0.39
CA ALA A 280 5.89 37.49 0.01
C ALA A 280 4.86 37.27 -1.13
N GLY A 281 4.51 36.04 -1.39
CA GLY A 281 3.60 35.69 -2.47
C GLY A 281 3.64 34.22 -2.88
N VAL A 282 2.81 33.88 -3.84
CA VAL A 282 2.71 32.52 -4.38
C VAL A 282 3.86 32.26 -5.37
N CYS A 283 4.58 31.19 -5.16
CA CYS A 283 5.59 30.67 -6.09
C CYS A 283 5.39 29.17 -6.34
N VAL A 284 5.92 28.70 -7.45
CA VAL A 284 6.06 27.27 -7.75
C VAL A 284 7.53 26.89 -7.53
N VAL A 285 7.74 25.91 -6.67
CA VAL A 285 9.05 25.23 -6.55
C VAL A 285 9.13 24.19 -7.63
N LYS A 286 10.19 24.19 -8.40
CA LYS A 286 10.55 23.17 -9.36
C LYS A 286 11.87 22.58 -8.93
N ALA A 287 11.88 21.31 -8.54
CA ALA A 287 13.07 20.59 -8.11
C ALA A 287 13.36 19.43 -9.05
N VAL A 288 14.64 19.13 -9.26
CA VAL A 288 15.09 17.91 -9.93
C VAL A 288 15.54 16.94 -8.86
N VAL A 289 14.78 15.83 -8.72
CA VAL A 289 15.00 14.78 -7.72
C VAL A 289 15.25 13.48 -8.46
N ALA A 290 16.40 12.87 -8.25
CA ALA A 290 16.81 11.62 -8.93
C ALA A 290 16.67 11.66 -10.46
N GLY A 291 16.86 12.83 -11.08
CA GLY A 291 16.77 13.05 -12.53
C GLY A 291 15.36 13.38 -13.05
N GLU A 292 14.35 13.35 -12.20
CA GLU A 292 12.98 13.73 -12.53
C GLU A 292 12.65 15.14 -12.04
N THR A 293 11.88 15.89 -12.83
CA THR A 293 11.41 17.22 -12.43
C THR A 293 10.12 17.11 -11.65
N VAL A 294 10.11 17.62 -10.44
CA VAL A 294 8.96 17.66 -9.54
C VAL A 294 8.61 19.11 -9.22
N THR A 295 7.32 19.42 -9.15
CA THR A 295 6.86 20.80 -8.89
C THR A 295 5.91 20.85 -7.69
N ARG A 296 5.98 21.92 -6.91
CA ARG A 296 5.05 22.19 -5.81
C ARG A 296 4.80 23.69 -5.63
N LYS A 297 3.52 24.04 -5.45
CA LYS A 297 3.12 25.41 -5.13
C LYS A 297 3.35 25.72 -3.66
N ILE A 298 3.94 26.87 -3.37
CA ILE A 298 4.18 27.37 -2.02
C ILE A 298 3.74 28.81 -1.87
N MET A 299 3.52 29.23 -0.63
CA MET A 299 3.41 30.62 -0.25
C MET A 299 4.69 31.05 0.43
N ILE A 300 5.43 31.99 -0.16
CA ILE A 300 6.56 32.61 0.53
C ILE A 300 6.00 33.59 1.55
N THR A 301 6.32 33.38 2.82
CA THR A 301 5.98 34.25 3.95
C THR A 301 7.25 34.92 4.45
N LYS A 302 7.17 36.21 4.73
CA LYS A 302 8.23 37.00 5.38
C LYS A 302 7.71 37.60 6.65
#